data_8002ad759d740415282abd149803a7f6
#
_entry.id   8002ad759d740415282abd149803a7f6
#
_cell.length_a   1.000
_cell.length_b   1.000
_cell.length_c   1.000
_cell.angle_alpha   90.00
_cell.angle_beta   90.00
_cell.angle_gamma   90.00
#
_symmetry.space_group_name_H-M   'P 1'
#
loop_
_entity.id
_entity.type
_entity.pdbx_description
1 polymer ?
#
loop_
_entity_poly.entity_id
_entity_poly.type
_entity_poly.pdbx_seq_one_letter_code
_entity_poly.pdbx_strand_id
1 'polypeptide(L)'
;MNDYFVKRSLFIFLWFFCIAGLLHIEISWLTETIATIILFTLIILGSILVGYRNASFAPEPRIKMSLILHTSFMGLMLVVDLLFGKSVWYFDLARNFGFLGLFLLGTFIFYKKNLNLNVAKIPPFQ
;
A
#
# COMPACT_ATOMS: atom_id res chain seq x y z
N MET A 1 -12.30 16.04 3.01
CA MET A 1 -12.37 14.56 3.05
C MET A 1 -12.29 13.96 1.65
N ASN A 2 -13.10 14.43 0.70
CA ASN A 2 -13.06 13.92 -0.67
C ASN A 2 -11.69 14.09 -1.34
N ASP A 3 -11.01 15.20 -1.08
CA ASP A 3 -9.67 15.45 -1.63
C ASP A 3 -8.66 14.41 -1.20
N TYR A 4 -8.72 13.98 0.07
CA TYR A 4 -7.82 12.94 0.57
C TYR A 4 -8.01 11.64 -0.20
N PHE A 5 -9.25 11.18 -0.34
CA PHE A 5 -9.53 9.93 -1.04
C PHE A 5 -9.11 9.98 -2.51
N VAL A 6 -9.40 11.08 -3.18
CA VAL A 6 -9.04 11.24 -4.59
C VAL A 6 -7.52 11.28 -4.77
N LYS A 7 -6.83 12.13 -4.02
CA LYS A 7 -5.38 12.29 -4.16
C LYS A 7 -4.62 11.03 -3.78
N ARG A 8 -5.02 10.39 -2.70
CA ARG A 8 -4.31 9.18 -2.25
C ARG A 8 -4.66 7.96 -3.08
N SER A 9 -5.87 7.88 -3.62
CA SER A 9 -6.21 6.83 -4.59
C SER A 9 -5.39 6.97 -5.87
N LEU A 10 -5.19 8.20 -6.35
CA LEU A 10 -4.31 8.44 -7.49
C LEU A 10 -2.87 8.05 -7.16
N PHE A 11 -2.41 8.31 -5.94
CA PHE A 11 -1.07 7.91 -5.51
C PHE A 11 -0.91 6.39 -5.50
N ILE A 12 -1.91 5.66 -5.01
CA ILE A 12 -1.91 4.19 -5.04
C ILE A 12 -1.92 3.70 -6.49
N PHE A 13 -2.73 4.31 -7.35
CA PHE A 13 -2.80 3.96 -8.76
C PHE A 13 -1.45 4.17 -9.46
N LEU A 14 -0.79 5.30 -9.18
CA LEU A 14 0.55 5.57 -9.70
C LEU A 14 1.57 4.54 -9.20
N TRP A 15 1.45 4.10 -7.96
CA TRP A 15 2.31 3.05 -7.42
C TRP A 15 2.14 1.74 -8.20
N PHE A 16 0.90 1.34 -8.47
CA PHE A 16 0.65 0.15 -9.28
C PHE A 16 1.19 0.31 -10.70
N PHE A 17 1.11 1.52 -11.25
CA PHE A 17 1.69 1.81 -12.55
C PHE A 17 3.22 1.65 -12.54
N CYS A 18 3.86 2.12 -11.47
CA CYS A 18 5.30 1.93 -11.28
C CYS A 18 5.67 0.46 -11.15
N ILE A 19 4.87 -0.34 -10.44
CA ILE A 19 5.08 -1.79 -10.33
C ILE A 19 5.03 -2.42 -11.71
N ALA A 20 4.03 -2.09 -12.52
CA ALA A 20 3.91 -2.61 -13.87
C ALA A 20 5.14 -2.28 -14.70
N GLY A 21 5.66 -1.06 -14.59
CA GLY A 21 6.88 -0.65 -15.27
C GLY A 21 8.11 -1.43 -14.78
N LEU A 22 8.23 -1.62 -13.47
CA LEU A 22 9.35 -2.39 -12.90
C LEU A 22 9.35 -3.85 -13.36
N LEU A 23 8.18 -4.45 -13.50
CA LEU A 23 8.07 -5.84 -13.96
C LEU A 23 8.49 -6.02 -15.42
N HIS A 24 8.51 -4.95 -16.21
CA HIS A 24 8.96 -4.99 -17.60
C HIS A 24 10.44 -4.63 -17.77
N ILE A 25 11.15 -4.29 -16.70
CA ILE A 25 12.58 -3.99 -16.78
C ILE A 25 13.36 -5.31 -16.84
N GLU A 26 14.14 -5.47 -17.92
CA GLU A 26 15.06 -6.58 -18.04
C GLU A 26 16.46 -6.10 -17.67
N ILE A 27 17.05 -6.77 -16.68
CA ILE A 27 18.43 -6.49 -16.24
C ILE A 27 19.30 -7.63 -16.77
N SER A 28 20.01 -7.36 -17.85
CA SER A 28 20.75 -8.39 -18.60
C SER A 28 21.95 -8.96 -17.87
N TRP A 29 22.47 -8.25 -16.84
CA TRP A 29 23.66 -8.66 -16.10
C TRP A 29 23.34 -9.39 -14.80
N LEU A 30 22.08 -9.48 -14.41
CA LEU A 30 21.63 -10.23 -13.24
C LEU A 30 20.99 -11.55 -13.67
N THR A 31 21.18 -12.60 -12.86
CA THR A 31 20.42 -13.83 -13.06
C THR A 31 18.94 -13.55 -12.84
N GLU A 32 18.08 -14.29 -13.53
CA GLU A 32 16.63 -14.13 -13.42
C GLU A 32 16.15 -14.26 -11.96
N THR A 33 16.71 -15.21 -11.21
CA THR A 33 16.36 -15.43 -9.80
C THR A 33 16.69 -14.22 -8.95
N ILE A 34 17.90 -13.65 -9.09
CA ILE A 34 18.32 -12.48 -8.31
C ILE A 34 17.47 -11.27 -8.67
N ALA A 35 17.22 -11.04 -9.96
CA ALA A 35 16.37 -9.93 -10.41
C ALA A 35 14.96 -10.05 -9.84
N THR A 36 14.38 -11.24 -9.83
CA THR A 36 13.06 -11.50 -9.26
C THR A 36 13.02 -11.17 -7.76
N ILE A 37 14.01 -11.62 -7.00
CA ILE A 37 14.10 -11.34 -5.56
C ILE A 37 14.18 -9.84 -5.30
N ILE A 38 15.02 -9.12 -6.05
CA ILE A 38 15.16 -7.67 -5.90
C ILE A 38 13.85 -6.96 -6.21
N LEU A 39 13.18 -7.32 -7.31
CA LEU A 39 11.91 -6.71 -7.69
C LEU A 39 10.82 -6.95 -6.66
N PHE A 40 10.66 -8.18 -6.17
CA PHE A 40 9.66 -8.47 -5.14
C PHE A 40 9.96 -7.72 -3.85
N THR A 41 11.24 -7.63 -3.45
CA THR A 41 11.63 -6.87 -2.25
C THR A 41 11.26 -5.40 -2.40
N LEU A 42 11.54 -4.79 -3.55
CA LEU A 42 11.18 -3.39 -3.82
C LEU A 42 9.66 -3.18 -3.80
N ILE A 43 8.90 -4.09 -4.37
CA ILE A 43 7.43 -4.01 -4.40
C ILE A 43 6.88 -4.09 -2.98
N ILE A 44 7.37 -5.01 -2.16
CA ILE A 44 6.91 -5.19 -0.78
C ILE A 44 7.23 -3.94 0.06
N LEU A 45 8.49 -3.50 0.03
CA LEU A 45 8.91 -2.33 0.81
C LEU A 45 8.22 -1.06 0.34
N GLY A 46 8.08 -0.87 -0.96
CA GLY A 46 7.38 0.28 -1.51
C GLY A 46 5.89 0.29 -1.16
N SER A 47 5.24 -0.86 -1.15
CA SER A 47 3.83 -0.97 -0.77
C SER A 47 3.62 -0.62 0.71
N ILE A 48 4.52 -1.06 1.58
CA ILE A 48 4.49 -0.68 2.99
C ILE A 48 4.68 0.84 3.13
N LEU A 49 5.61 1.42 2.38
CA LEU A 49 5.85 2.86 2.39
C LEU A 49 4.64 3.64 1.89
N VAL A 50 3.96 3.16 0.85
CA VAL A 50 2.73 3.78 0.34
C VAL A 50 1.66 3.80 1.43
N GLY A 51 1.46 2.69 2.12
CA GLY A 51 0.50 2.62 3.24
C GLY A 51 0.87 3.59 4.36
N TYR A 52 2.14 3.68 4.72
CA TYR A 52 2.64 4.62 5.72
C TYR A 52 2.35 6.07 5.31
N ARG A 53 2.68 6.43 4.08
CA ARG A 53 2.46 7.80 3.57
C ARG A 53 0.97 8.15 3.50
N ASN A 54 0.15 7.22 3.05
CA ASN A 54 -1.29 7.46 3.00
C ASN A 54 -1.87 7.70 4.40
N ALA A 55 -1.38 6.97 5.41
CA ALA A 55 -1.79 7.19 6.79
C ALA A 55 -1.32 8.55 7.31
N SER A 56 -0.10 8.98 6.92
CA SER A 56 0.46 10.25 7.39
C SER A 56 -0.32 11.47 6.88
N PHE A 57 -0.95 11.35 5.72
CA PHE A 57 -1.75 12.43 5.14
C PHE A 57 -3.25 12.31 5.43
N ALA A 58 -3.67 11.27 6.15
CA ALA A 58 -5.08 11.05 6.43
C ALA A 58 -5.65 12.11 7.38
N PRO A 59 -6.90 12.57 7.15
CA PRO A 59 -7.59 13.43 8.12
C PRO A 59 -7.97 12.63 9.36
N GLU A 60 -8.28 13.34 10.46
CA GLU A 60 -8.71 12.69 11.68
C GLU A 60 -10.09 12.02 11.52
N PRO A 61 -10.31 10.82 12.03
CA PRO A 61 -9.35 9.93 12.68
C PRO A 61 -8.47 9.21 11.64
N ARG A 62 -7.16 9.40 11.75
CA ARG A 62 -6.20 8.99 10.70
C ARG A 62 -6.24 7.50 10.37
N ILE A 63 -6.24 6.67 11.40
CA ILE A 63 -6.18 5.22 11.18
C ILE A 63 -7.45 4.73 10.49
N LYS A 64 -8.61 5.17 10.97
CA LYS A 64 -9.89 4.80 10.36
C LYS A 64 -9.96 5.25 8.90
N MET A 65 -9.54 6.47 8.60
CA MET A 65 -9.57 7.01 7.25
C MET A 65 -8.62 6.28 6.31
N SER A 66 -7.42 5.94 6.79
CA SER A 66 -6.47 5.17 6.01
C SER A 66 -6.98 3.75 5.75
N LEU A 67 -7.59 3.11 6.75
CA LEU A 67 -8.20 1.79 6.58
C LEU A 67 -9.32 1.81 5.54
N ILE A 68 -10.19 2.82 5.61
CA ILE A 68 -11.29 2.97 4.64
C ILE A 68 -10.72 3.18 3.23
N LEU A 69 -9.70 4.02 3.08
CA LEU A 69 -9.07 4.27 1.80
C LEU A 69 -8.53 2.99 1.18
N HIS A 70 -7.68 2.27 1.91
CA HIS A 70 -7.03 1.09 1.37
C HIS A 70 -8.02 -0.04 1.10
N THR A 71 -8.96 -0.28 2.03
CA THR A 71 -9.96 -1.32 1.86
C THR A 71 -10.88 -1.03 0.68
N SER A 72 -11.34 0.22 0.55
CA SER A 72 -12.22 0.61 -0.56
C SER A 72 -11.51 0.51 -1.90
N PHE A 73 -10.26 1.00 -1.97
CA PHE A 73 -9.48 0.97 -3.20
C PHE A 73 -9.20 -0.46 -3.65
N MET A 74 -8.73 -1.30 -2.72
CA MET A 74 -8.39 -2.68 -3.06
C MET A 74 -9.64 -3.52 -3.32
N GLY A 75 -10.76 -3.22 -2.66
CA GLY A 75 -12.04 -3.84 -2.96
C GLY A 75 -12.51 -3.52 -4.38
N LEU A 76 -12.38 -2.26 -4.79
CA LEU A 76 -12.72 -1.84 -6.14
C LEU A 76 -11.80 -2.52 -7.17
N MET A 77 -10.51 -2.58 -6.89
CA MET A 77 -9.54 -3.25 -7.77
C MET A 77 -9.84 -4.74 -7.89
N LEU A 78 -10.24 -5.38 -6.80
CA LEU A 78 -10.63 -6.80 -6.83
C LEU A 78 -11.86 -7.00 -7.72
N VAL A 79 -12.86 -6.15 -7.61
CA VAL A 79 -14.06 -6.23 -8.45
C VAL A 79 -13.69 -6.07 -9.94
N VAL A 80 -12.84 -5.09 -10.25
CA VAL A 80 -12.37 -4.88 -11.63
C VAL A 80 -11.61 -6.10 -12.14
N ASP A 81 -10.72 -6.66 -11.34
CA ASP A 81 -9.94 -7.84 -11.73
C ASP A 81 -10.84 -9.06 -11.97
N LEU A 82 -11.85 -9.27 -11.13
CA LEU A 82 -12.77 -10.41 -11.30
C LEU A 82 -13.66 -10.26 -12.53
N LEU A 83 -14.06 -9.02 -12.87
CA LEU A 83 -14.94 -8.77 -14.00
C LEU A 83 -14.18 -8.74 -15.35
N PHE A 84 -12.99 -8.18 -15.37
CA PHE A 84 -12.25 -7.91 -16.61
C PHE A 84 -10.92 -8.64 -16.70
N GLY A 85 -10.46 -9.24 -15.61
CA GLY A 85 -9.19 -9.95 -15.58
C GLY A 85 -9.27 -11.28 -16.31
N LYS A 86 -8.13 -11.66 -16.91
CA LYS A 86 -7.99 -12.97 -17.58
C LYS A 86 -7.36 -14.01 -16.66
N SER A 87 -6.97 -13.61 -15.46
CA SER A 87 -6.35 -14.49 -14.47
C SER A 87 -7.39 -15.36 -13.77
N VAL A 88 -6.90 -16.41 -13.12
CA VAL A 88 -7.75 -17.24 -12.27
C VAL A 88 -8.17 -16.46 -11.03
N TRP A 89 -9.44 -16.57 -10.63
CA TRP A 89 -10.02 -15.74 -9.59
C TRP A 89 -9.29 -15.81 -8.23
N TYR A 90 -8.76 -16.98 -7.86
CA TYR A 90 -8.06 -17.11 -6.59
C TYR A 90 -6.69 -16.41 -6.59
N PHE A 91 -6.03 -16.27 -7.73
CA PHE A 91 -4.83 -15.46 -7.86
C PHE A 91 -5.14 -13.97 -7.67
N ASP A 92 -6.26 -13.52 -8.24
CA ASP A 92 -6.71 -12.14 -8.07
C ASP A 92 -7.01 -11.83 -6.61
N LEU A 93 -7.71 -12.75 -5.91
CA LEU A 93 -7.96 -12.62 -4.47
C LEU A 93 -6.66 -12.53 -3.68
N ALA A 94 -5.74 -13.47 -3.92
CA ALA A 94 -4.47 -13.53 -3.19
C ALA A 94 -3.65 -12.25 -3.41
N ARG A 95 -3.55 -11.77 -4.63
CA ARG A 95 -2.81 -10.55 -4.96
C ARG A 95 -3.41 -9.33 -4.29
N ASN A 96 -4.72 -9.15 -4.40
CA ASN A 96 -5.39 -7.98 -3.82
C ASN A 96 -5.33 -7.99 -2.28
N PHE A 97 -5.55 -9.13 -1.65
CA PHE A 97 -5.41 -9.24 -0.20
C PHE A 97 -3.96 -9.05 0.25
N GLY A 98 -3.00 -9.53 -0.53
CA GLY A 98 -1.58 -9.32 -0.25
C GLY A 98 -1.21 -7.84 -0.24
N PHE A 99 -1.60 -7.08 -1.27
CA PHE A 99 -1.35 -5.64 -1.32
C PHE A 99 -2.09 -4.90 -0.21
N LEU A 100 -3.34 -5.27 0.05
CA LEU A 100 -4.09 -4.68 1.16
C LEU A 100 -3.35 -4.89 2.48
N GLY A 101 -2.87 -6.10 2.73
CA GLY A 101 -2.08 -6.41 3.92
C GLY A 101 -0.83 -5.56 4.05
N LEU A 102 -0.11 -5.34 2.95
CA LEU A 102 1.09 -4.49 2.95
C LEU A 102 0.75 -3.03 3.23
N PHE A 103 -0.32 -2.50 2.63
CA PHE A 103 -0.76 -1.14 2.90
C PHE A 103 -1.20 -0.96 4.35
N LEU A 104 -1.93 -1.92 4.89
CA LEU A 104 -2.37 -1.88 6.29
C LEU A 104 -1.19 -2.02 7.26
N LEU A 105 -0.18 -2.81 6.89
CA LEU A 105 1.05 -2.90 7.68
C LEU A 105 1.75 -1.54 7.74
N GLY A 106 1.85 -0.84 6.62
CA GLY A 106 2.40 0.53 6.59
C GLY A 106 1.61 1.49 7.47
N THR A 107 0.30 1.43 7.41
CA THR A 107 -0.61 2.22 8.26
C THR A 107 -0.39 1.90 9.75
N PHE A 108 -0.23 0.63 10.08
CA PHE A 108 0.01 0.18 11.46
C PHE A 108 1.37 0.67 11.98
N ILE A 109 2.40 0.64 11.14
CA ILE A 109 3.72 1.17 11.50
C ILE A 109 3.63 2.66 11.80
N PHE A 110 2.91 3.40 10.98
CA PHE A 110 2.68 4.83 11.21
C PHE A 110 1.95 5.07 12.53
N TYR A 111 0.92 4.29 12.81
CA TYR A 111 0.17 4.38 14.05
C TYR A 111 1.06 4.18 15.28
N LYS A 112 1.86 3.11 15.27
CA LYS A 112 2.78 2.82 16.38
C LYS A 112 3.80 3.93 16.59
N LYS A 113 4.37 4.44 15.50
CA LYS A 113 5.35 5.52 15.56
C LYS A 113 4.73 6.79 16.14
N ASN A 114 3.52 7.16 15.71
CA ASN A 114 2.81 8.32 16.23
C ASN A 114 2.40 8.14 17.69
N LEU A 115 1.96 6.96 18.07
CA LEU A 115 1.61 6.66 19.46
C LEU A 115 2.81 6.88 20.38
N ASN A 116 3.97 6.37 20.00
CA ASN A 116 5.21 6.55 20.77
C ASN A 116 5.60 8.02 20.86
N LEU A 117 5.50 8.78 19.77
CA LEU A 117 5.79 10.21 19.77
C LEU A 117 4.83 10.99 20.65
N ASN A 118 3.54 10.65 20.62
CA ASN A 118 2.53 11.29 21.45
C ASN A 118 2.76 11.02 22.93
N VAL A 119 3.10 9.77 23.28
CA VAL A 119 3.45 9.41 24.66
C VAL A 119 4.67 10.20 25.13
N ALA A 120 5.69 10.35 24.29
CA ALA A 120 6.88 11.12 24.61
C ALA A 120 6.60 12.62 24.78
N LYS A 121 5.58 13.14 24.13
CA LYS A 121 5.20 14.55 24.18
C LYS A 121 4.24 14.89 25.33
N ILE A 122 3.64 13.91 25.98
CA ILE A 122 2.72 14.14 27.09
C ILE A 122 3.53 14.60 28.31
N PRO A 123 3.24 15.77 28.87
CA PRO A 123 3.92 16.24 30.09
C PRO A 123 3.66 15.29 31.26
N PRO A 124 4.66 15.08 32.16
CA PRO A 124 4.52 14.10 33.24
C PRO A 124 3.48 14.47 34.29
N PHE A 125 2.95 15.70 34.26
CA PHE A 125 2.00 16.20 35.26
C PHE A 125 0.56 16.31 34.72
N GLN A 126 0.26 15.72 33.58
CA GLN A 126 -1.11 15.70 33.06
C GLN A 126 -1.76 14.33 33.14
#